data_0df47496a5531f54bd1b92eef360d787
#
_entry.id   0df47496a5531f54bd1b92eef360d787
#
_cell.length_a   1.000
_cell.length_b   1.000
_cell.length_c   1.000
_cell.angle_alpha   90.00
_cell.angle_beta   90.00
_cell.angle_gamma   90.00
#
_symmetry.space_group_name_H-M   'P 1'
#
loop_
_entity.id
_entity.type
_entity.pdbx_description
1 polymer ?
#
loop_
_entity_poly.entity_id
_entity_poly.type
_entity_poly.pdbx_seq_one_letter_code
_entity_poly.pdbx_strand_id
1 'polypeptide(L)'
;ATVAFQTVANNRIITPSILGFESLYRTIHTSTIFFLGVAGLNASATVGNFVGQLGLMIALTLALYSWLLTSQRASMHAMLLIGVMLGAGLGSISTFMQRLLTPSEFDVLTARLFGSIANAQKEYFPIAVPLVAVAALALVLMTRRLSVLSLGRETATNLGLNHRRTSVVVLVLVSILMATSTALVGPMTFLGFLVATLSYQFSDTHDHRFIFAMAVALGIAILSSAYFVMNHIFNTQGVVSIIIEFVGGLAFIVT
;
A
#
# COMPACT_ATOMS: atom_id res chain seq x y z
N ALA A 1 5.06 -6.29 1.26
CA ALA A 1 4.45 -5.74 0.03
C ALA A 1 5.45 -4.89 -0.75
N THR A 2 5.98 -3.78 -0.19
CA THR A 2 6.82 -2.80 -0.90
C THR A 2 8.09 -3.40 -1.49
N VAL A 3 8.85 -4.18 -0.72
CA VAL A 3 10.05 -4.88 -1.20
C VAL A 3 9.75 -5.77 -2.41
N ALA A 4 8.68 -6.57 -2.35
CA ALA A 4 8.29 -7.44 -3.46
C ALA A 4 7.88 -6.64 -4.71
N PHE A 5 7.19 -5.52 -4.51
CA PHE A 5 6.84 -4.61 -5.59
C PHE A 5 8.07 -3.98 -6.25
N GLN A 6 9.01 -3.48 -5.46
CA GLN A 6 10.28 -2.89 -5.92
C GLN A 6 11.12 -3.90 -6.72
N THR A 7 11.08 -5.17 -6.32
CA THR A 7 11.72 -6.25 -7.06
C THR A 7 11.10 -6.44 -8.45
N VAL A 8 9.77 -6.46 -8.55
CA VAL A 8 9.07 -6.55 -9.85
C VAL A 8 9.32 -5.30 -10.69
N ALA A 9 9.29 -4.13 -10.05
CA ALA A 9 9.54 -2.85 -10.70
C ALA A 9 11.01 -2.66 -11.13
N ASN A 10 11.90 -3.49 -10.62
CA ASN A 10 13.36 -3.33 -10.73
C ASN A 10 13.80 -1.90 -10.39
N ASN A 11 13.15 -1.31 -9.38
CA ASN A 11 13.40 0.05 -8.93
C ASN A 11 13.09 0.15 -7.43
N ARG A 12 14.10 0.51 -6.63
CA ARG A 12 14.03 0.56 -5.16
C ARG A 12 13.37 1.83 -4.60
N ILE A 13 13.15 2.84 -5.44
CA ILE A 13 12.56 4.12 -5.01
C ILE A 13 11.02 4.05 -5.04
N ILE A 14 10.46 3.23 -5.89
CA ILE A 14 9.03 3.23 -6.17
C ILE A 14 8.27 2.38 -5.16
N THR A 15 7.17 2.93 -4.64
CA THR A 15 6.27 2.21 -3.73
C THR A 15 4.92 1.92 -4.40
N PRO A 16 4.21 0.86 -4.00
CA PRO A 16 2.87 0.58 -4.51
C PRO A 16 1.88 1.72 -4.26
N SER A 17 2.08 2.48 -3.18
CA SER A 17 1.22 3.63 -2.81
C SER A 17 1.12 4.67 -3.92
N ILE A 18 2.21 4.95 -4.62
CA ILE A 18 2.27 5.93 -5.72
C ILE A 18 1.37 5.51 -6.90
N LEU A 19 1.07 4.22 -7.05
CA LEU A 19 0.24 3.70 -8.14
C LEU A 19 -1.27 3.89 -7.95
N GLY A 20 -1.67 4.73 -7.01
CA GLY A 20 -3.06 5.12 -6.85
C GLY A 20 -3.86 4.36 -5.80
N PHE A 21 -3.27 3.42 -5.04
CA PHE A 21 -3.98 2.74 -3.95
C PHE A 21 -4.59 3.72 -2.94
N GLU A 22 -3.83 4.72 -2.56
CA GLU A 22 -4.27 5.74 -1.60
C GLU A 22 -5.31 6.67 -2.19
N SER A 23 -5.12 7.08 -3.45
CA SER A 23 -6.10 7.91 -4.15
C SER A 23 -7.43 7.17 -4.33
N LEU A 24 -7.37 5.87 -4.57
CA LEU A 24 -8.56 5.02 -4.67
C LEU A 24 -9.28 4.92 -3.31
N TYR A 25 -8.55 4.65 -2.24
CA TYR A 25 -9.09 4.65 -0.88
C TYR A 25 -9.76 5.98 -0.54
N ARG A 26 -9.06 7.10 -0.80
CA ARG A 26 -9.56 8.45 -0.60
C ARG A 26 -10.85 8.69 -1.41
N THR A 27 -10.86 8.29 -2.68
CA THR A 27 -12.03 8.47 -3.56
C THR A 27 -13.22 7.67 -3.06
N ILE A 28 -13.04 6.42 -2.63
CA ILE A 28 -14.12 5.58 -2.09
C ILE A 28 -14.75 6.26 -0.86
N HIS A 29 -13.94 6.64 0.13
CA HIS A 29 -14.45 7.27 1.35
C HIS A 29 -15.07 8.63 1.09
N THR A 30 -14.46 9.46 0.24
CA THR A 30 -15.02 10.76 -0.15
C THR A 30 -16.35 10.59 -0.87
N SER A 31 -16.44 9.66 -1.82
CA SER A 31 -17.69 9.38 -2.54
C SER A 31 -18.78 8.86 -1.59
N THR A 32 -18.42 8.02 -0.63
CA THR A 32 -19.36 7.51 0.37
C THR A 32 -19.97 8.64 1.18
N ILE A 33 -19.15 9.57 1.70
CA ILE A 33 -19.67 10.73 2.45
C ILE A 33 -20.44 11.67 1.53
N PHE A 34 -19.95 11.95 0.34
CA PHE A 34 -20.57 12.89 -0.59
C PHE A 34 -21.99 12.46 -1.02
N PHE A 35 -22.20 11.17 -1.28
CA PHE A 35 -23.50 10.68 -1.74
C PHE A 35 -24.43 10.19 -0.62
N LEU A 36 -23.87 9.67 0.48
CA LEU A 36 -24.62 9.02 1.55
C LEU A 36 -24.53 9.76 2.91
N GLY A 37 -23.72 10.82 2.98
CA GLY A 37 -23.46 11.57 4.21
C GLY A 37 -22.68 10.79 5.26
N VAL A 38 -22.51 11.38 6.45
CA VAL A 38 -21.84 10.72 7.59
C VAL A 38 -22.60 9.48 8.07
N ALA A 39 -23.93 9.50 7.97
CA ALA A 39 -24.76 8.34 8.29
C ALA A 39 -24.43 7.13 7.39
N GLY A 40 -24.18 7.38 6.09
CA GLY A 40 -23.75 6.36 5.14
C GLY A 40 -22.40 5.77 5.50
N LEU A 41 -21.46 6.60 5.97
CA LEU A 41 -20.15 6.11 6.42
C LEU A 41 -20.26 5.20 7.64
N ASN A 42 -21.11 5.54 8.60
CA ASN A 42 -21.35 4.71 9.79
C ASN A 42 -22.12 3.44 9.45
N ALA A 43 -23.11 3.52 8.57
CA ALA A 43 -23.84 2.35 8.05
C ALA A 43 -22.93 1.45 7.19
N SER A 44 -21.90 2.02 6.55
CA SER A 44 -20.93 1.27 5.77
C SER A 44 -19.84 0.58 6.61
N ALA A 45 -19.79 0.83 7.92
CA ALA A 45 -18.88 0.16 8.84
C ALA A 45 -19.33 -1.30 9.14
N THR A 46 -19.65 -2.04 8.09
CA THR A 46 -20.03 -3.45 8.15
C THR A 46 -18.97 -4.31 7.47
N VAL A 47 -18.86 -5.56 7.88
CA VAL A 47 -17.95 -6.55 7.28
C VAL A 47 -18.19 -6.68 5.77
N GLY A 48 -19.46 -6.64 5.35
CA GLY A 48 -19.83 -6.72 3.93
C GLY A 48 -19.27 -5.57 3.11
N ASN A 49 -19.35 -4.34 3.61
CA ASN A 49 -18.80 -3.16 2.94
C ASN A 49 -17.27 -3.13 2.96
N PHE A 50 -16.65 -3.62 4.04
CA PHE A 50 -15.20 -3.81 4.08
C PHE A 50 -14.73 -4.77 2.98
N VAL A 51 -15.40 -5.92 2.82
CA VAL A 51 -15.09 -6.89 1.76
C VAL A 51 -15.35 -6.30 0.37
N GLY A 52 -16.43 -5.55 0.21
CA GLY A 52 -16.74 -4.83 -1.04
C GLY A 52 -15.67 -3.80 -1.40
N GLN A 53 -15.25 -2.97 -0.46
CA GLN A 53 -14.16 -2.01 -0.62
C GLN A 53 -12.84 -2.70 -0.98
N LEU A 54 -12.50 -3.76 -0.25
CA LEU A 54 -11.31 -4.57 -0.50
C LEU A 54 -11.34 -5.18 -1.91
N GLY A 55 -12.46 -5.80 -2.28
CA GLY A 55 -12.67 -6.37 -3.61
C GLY A 55 -12.54 -5.33 -4.72
N LEU A 56 -13.14 -4.15 -4.54
CA LEU A 56 -13.03 -3.05 -5.50
C LEU A 56 -11.58 -2.57 -5.65
N MET A 57 -10.87 -2.37 -4.54
CA MET A 57 -9.46 -1.95 -4.55
C MET A 57 -8.59 -2.99 -5.27
N ILE A 58 -8.76 -4.26 -4.97
CA ILE A 58 -8.02 -5.35 -5.62
C ILE A 58 -8.38 -5.42 -7.11
N ALA A 59 -9.65 -5.39 -7.46
CA ALA A 59 -10.12 -5.49 -8.84
C ALA A 59 -9.59 -4.35 -9.71
N LEU A 60 -9.68 -3.11 -9.24
CA LEU A 60 -9.17 -1.94 -9.96
C LEU A 60 -7.65 -2.00 -10.13
N THR A 61 -6.94 -2.42 -9.09
CA THR A 61 -5.48 -2.56 -9.17
C THR A 61 -5.09 -3.68 -10.14
N LEU A 62 -5.79 -4.81 -10.10
CA LEU A 62 -5.56 -5.90 -11.04
C LEU A 62 -5.91 -5.52 -12.47
N ALA A 63 -6.98 -4.76 -12.69
CA ALA A 63 -7.34 -4.23 -14.01
C ALA A 63 -6.21 -3.34 -14.56
N LEU A 64 -5.67 -2.44 -13.75
CA LEU A 64 -4.52 -1.61 -14.10
C LEU A 64 -3.30 -2.43 -14.46
N TYR A 65 -2.92 -3.38 -13.60
CA TYR A 65 -1.73 -4.20 -13.83
C TYR A 65 -1.89 -5.21 -14.96
N SER A 66 -3.06 -5.84 -15.09
CA SER A 66 -3.29 -6.83 -16.14
C SER A 66 -3.27 -6.19 -17.53
N TRP A 67 -3.92 -5.02 -17.70
CA TRP A 67 -3.89 -4.29 -18.95
C TRP A 67 -2.46 -3.88 -19.33
N LEU A 68 -1.70 -3.42 -18.36
CA LEU A 68 -0.33 -2.97 -18.55
C LEU A 68 0.64 -4.11 -18.90
N LEU A 69 0.50 -5.25 -18.22
CA LEU A 69 1.34 -6.42 -18.45
C LEU A 69 0.94 -7.20 -19.72
N THR A 70 -0.28 -6.97 -20.21
CA THR A 70 -0.78 -7.62 -21.44
C THR A 70 -0.26 -6.92 -22.68
N SER A 71 0.00 -5.61 -22.61
CA SER A 71 0.58 -4.86 -23.72
C SER A 71 2.04 -5.26 -23.97
N GLN A 72 2.34 -5.73 -25.17
CA GLN A 72 3.71 -6.11 -25.56
C GLN A 72 4.68 -4.91 -25.59
N ARG A 73 4.14 -3.70 -25.65
CA ARG A 73 4.90 -2.44 -25.68
C ARG A 73 4.98 -1.71 -24.34
N ALA A 74 4.29 -2.22 -23.31
CA ALA A 74 4.30 -1.57 -22.01
C ALA A 74 5.65 -1.78 -21.31
N SER A 75 6.39 -0.69 -21.15
CA SER A 75 7.54 -0.65 -20.27
C SER A 75 7.07 -0.44 -18.81
N MET A 76 7.88 -0.87 -17.85
CA MET A 76 7.61 -0.60 -16.43
C MET A 76 7.44 0.91 -16.16
N HIS A 77 8.18 1.76 -16.86
CA HIS A 77 8.05 3.22 -16.77
C HIS A 77 6.67 3.72 -17.21
N ALA A 78 6.13 3.17 -18.31
CA ALA A 78 4.76 3.51 -18.74
C ALA A 78 3.72 3.09 -17.70
N MET A 79 3.94 1.96 -17.04
CA MET A 79 3.10 1.49 -15.94
C MET A 79 3.06 2.50 -14.79
N LEU A 80 4.21 2.93 -14.37
CA LEU A 80 4.33 3.89 -13.29
C LEU A 80 3.67 5.22 -13.65
N LEU A 81 3.92 5.71 -14.86
CA LEU A 81 3.35 6.97 -15.34
C LEU A 81 1.81 6.92 -15.37
N ILE A 82 1.23 5.84 -15.91
CA ILE A 82 -0.22 5.65 -15.94
C ILE A 82 -0.79 5.53 -14.52
N GLY A 83 -0.12 4.78 -13.63
CA GLY A 83 -0.53 4.67 -12.22
C GLY A 83 -0.55 6.03 -11.51
N VAL A 84 0.50 6.83 -11.70
CA VAL A 84 0.57 8.20 -11.15
C VAL A 84 -0.52 9.10 -11.75
N MET A 85 -0.74 9.06 -13.07
CA MET A 85 -1.80 9.85 -13.72
C MET A 85 -3.20 9.48 -13.22
N LEU A 86 -3.49 8.19 -13.09
CA LEU A 86 -4.76 7.72 -12.56
C LEU A 86 -4.93 8.09 -11.09
N GLY A 87 -3.86 7.95 -10.29
CA GLY A 87 -3.85 8.40 -8.90
C GLY A 87 -4.13 9.90 -8.77
N ALA A 88 -3.49 10.71 -9.61
CA ALA A 88 -3.73 12.16 -9.66
C ALA A 88 -5.16 12.50 -10.11
N GLY A 89 -5.68 11.80 -11.12
CA GLY A 89 -7.06 11.98 -11.59
C GLY A 89 -8.09 11.64 -10.50
N LEU A 90 -7.96 10.49 -9.86
CA LEU A 90 -8.82 10.10 -8.73
C LEU A 90 -8.69 11.08 -7.56
N GLY A 91 -7.46 11.50 -7.25
CA GLY A 91 -7.20 12.51 -6.22
C GLY A 91 -7.88 13.85 -6.52
N SER A 92 -7.87 14.28 -7.77
CA SER A 92 -8.53 15.53 -8.21
C SER A 92 -10.05 15.45 -8.06
N ILE A 93 -10.65 14.32 -8.48
CA ILE A 93 -12.10 14.07 -8.30
C ILE A 93 -12.45 14.09 -6.81
N SER A 94 -11.67 13.38 -5.99
CA SER A 94 -11.85 13.34 -4.55
C SER A 94 -11.76 14.75 -3.93
N THR A 95 -10.74 15.52 -4.31
CA THR A 95 -10.55 16.89 -3.81
C THR A 95 -11.70 17.81 -4.23
N PHE A 96 -12.23 17.67 -5.45
CA PHE A 96 -13.41 18.42 -5.88
C PHE A 96 -14.63 18.09 -5.02
N MET A 97 -14.92 16.81 -4.79
CA MET A 97 -16.02 16.39 -3.91
C MET A 97 -15.85 16.91 -2.47
N GLN A 98 -14.61 16.85 -1.94
CA GLN A 98 -14.30 17.34 -0.58
C GLN A 98 -14.62 18.83 -0.39
N ARG A 99 -14.46 19.66 -1.43
CA ARG A 99 -14.78 21.10 -1.38
C ARG A 99 -16.29 21.39 -1.29
N LEU A 100 -17.11 20.41 -1.63
CA LEU A 100 -18.56 20.52 -1.59
C LEU A 100 -19.17 19.97 -0.28
N LEU A 101 -18.36 19.32 0.56
CA LEU A 101 -18.78 18.81 1.85
C LEU A 101 -18.98 19.95 2.86
N THR A 102 -19.87 19.73 3.82
CA THR A 102 -19.97 20.60 5.00
C THR A 102 -18.71 20.46 5.87
N PRO A 103 -18.38 21.48 6.69
CA PRO A 103 -17.21 21.40 7.58
C PRO A 103 -17.20 20.15 8.46
N SER A 104 -18.33 19.75 9.02
CA SER A 104 -18.45 18.56 9.87
C SER A 104 -18.21 17.25 9.11
N GLU A 105 -18.69 17.15 7.87
CA GLU A 105 -18.45 15.99 7.01
C GLU A 105 -16.98 15.91 6.59
N PHE A 106 -16.38 17.06 6.31
CA PHE A 106 -14.96 17.14 5.96
C PHE A 106 -14.06 16.71 7.13
N ASP A 107 -14.37 17.11 8.36
CA ASP A 107 -13.62 16.72 9.56
C ASP A 107 -13.69 15.19 9.79
N VAL A 108 -14.90 14.61 9.66
CA VAL A 108 -15.09 13.15 9.78
C VAL A 108 -14.33 12.41 8.68
N LEU A 109 -14.38 12.90 7.44
CA LEU A 109 -13.63 12.33 6.33
C LEU A 109 -12.13 12.38 6.59
N THR A 110 -11.62 13.54 6.98
CA THR A 110 -10.19 13.77 7.22
C THR A 110 -9.65 12.83 8.30
N ALA A 111 -10.41 12.63 9.38
CA ALA A 111 -10.05 11.67 10.43
C ALA A 111 -9.89 10.23 9.90
N ARG A 112 -10.68 9.82 8.90
CA ARG A 112 -10.59 8.50 8.26
C ARG A 112 -9.46 8.40 7.24
N LEU A 113 -9.12 9.50 6.57
CA LEU A 113 -8.06 9.51 5.57
C LEU A 113 -6.65 9.48 6.16
N PHE A 114 -6.50 9.76 7.44
CA PHE A 114 -5.22 9.59 8.11
C PHE A 114 -5.01 8.14 8.55
N GLY A 115 -3.83 7.59 8.23
CA GLY A 115 -3.46 6.24 8.64
C GLY A 115 -3.21 6.15 10.15
N SER A 116 -4.01 5.29 10.80
CA SER A 116 -3.86 4.99 12.23
C SER A 116 -4.34 3.58 12.54
N ILE A 117 -3.63 2.87 13.40
CA ILE A 117 -4.08 1.55 13.90
C ILE A 117 -5.41 1.69 14.66
N ALA A 118 -5.70 2.86 15.22
CA ALA A 118 -6.96 3.13 15.89
C ALA A 118 -8.18 3.01 14.94
N ASN A 119 -7.98 3.15 13.62
CA ASN A 119 -9.01 2.96 12.61
C ASN A 119 -9.38 1.49 12.41
N ALA A 120 -8.52 0.55 12.83
CA ALA A 120 -8.73 -0.87 12.62
C ALA A 120 -9.83 -1.41 13.53
N GLN A 121 -10.95 -1.79 12.93
CA GLN A 121 -12.07 -2.40 13.64
C GLN A 121 -11.83 -3.89 13.85
N LYS A 122 -12.05 -4.38 15.07
CA LYS A 122 -11.83 -5.80 15.43
C LYS A 122 -12.69 -6.76 14.61
N GLU A 123 -13.84 -6.29 14.13
CA GLU A 123 -14.80 -7.05 13.32
C GLU A 123 -14.23 -7.46 11.95
N TYR A 124 -13.22 -6.75 11.44
CA TYR A 124 -12.58 -7.05 10.16
C TYR A 124 -11.44 -8.07 10.26
N PHE A 125 -10.89 -8.30 11.47
CA PHE A 125 -9.75 -9.18 11.68
C PHE A 125 -9.98 -10.63 11.25
N PRO A 126 -11.16 -11.26 11.45
CA PRO A 126 -11.39 -12.62 11.00
C PRO A 126 -11.21 -12.82 9.49
N ILE A 127 -11.37 -11.77 8.69
CA ILE A 127 -11.17 -11.81 7.23
C ILE A 127 -9.79 -11.28 6.86
N ALA A 128 -9.40 -10.15 7.43
CA ALA A 128 -8.16 -9.47 7.05
C ALA A 128 -6.92 -10.28 7.46
N VAL A 129 -6.89 -10.85 8.66
CA VAL A 129 -5.72 -11.59 9.15
C VAL A 129 -5.43 -12.85 8.32
N PRO A 130 -6.40 -13.75 8.04
CA PRO A 130 -6.15 -14.88 7.16
C PRO A 130 -5.73 -14.47 5.74
N LEU A 131 -6.34 -13.42 5.19
CA LEU A 131 -6.02 -12.94 3.85
C LEU A 131 -4.57 -12.42 3.77
N VAL A 132 -4.15 -11.60 4.75
CA VAL A 132 -2.78 -11.11 4.87
C VAL A 132 -1.82 -12.26 5.09
N ALA A 133 -2.15 -13.21 5.96
CA ALA A 133 -1.29 -14.36 6.27
C ALA A 133 -1.06 -15.23 5.03
N VAL A 134 -2.12 -15.55 4.27
CA VAL A 134 -2.01 -16.34 3.04
C VAL A 134 -1.18 -15.60 1.99
N ALA A 135 -1.44 -14.31 1.76
CA ALA A 135 -0.69 -13.53 0.78
C ALA A 135 0.79 -13.35 1.19
N ALA A 136 1.07 -13.12 2.47
CA ALA A 136 2.42 -13.02 3.00
C ALA A 136 3.16 -14.35 2.90
N LEU A 137 2.52 -15.46 3.28
CA LEU A 137 3.10 -16.80 3.16
C LEU A 137 3.41 -17.13 1.70
N ALA A 138 2.49 -16.82 0.77
CA ALA A 138 2.74 -17.02 -0.66
C ALA A 138 3.97 -16.23 -1.15
N LEU A 139 4.14 -14.97 -0.72
CA LEU A 139 5.35 -14.18 -1.03
C LEU A 139 6.62 -14.80 -0.43
N VAL A 140 6.55 -15.29 0.81
CA VAL A 140 7.70 -15.99 1.44
C VAL A 140 8.07 -17.26 0.68
N LEU A 141 7.10 -18.05 0.24
CA LEU A 141 7.37 -19.23 -0.60
C LEU A 141 7.95 -18.86 -1.97
N MET A 142 7.71 -17.64 -2.45
CA MET A 142 8.24 -17.14 -3.71
C MET A 142 9.60 -16.42 -3.59
N THR A 143 10.23 -16.37 -2.41
CA THR A 143 11.47 -15.61 -2.19
C THR A 143 12.59 -15.99 -3.16
N ARG A 144 12.79 -17.27 -3.46
CA ARG A 144 13.77 -17.73 -4.46
C ARG A 144 13.48 -17.18 -5.85
N ARG A 145 12.19 -17.17 -6.26
CA ARG A 145 11.77 -16.60 -7.56
C ARG A 145 11.95 -15.10 -7.60
N LEU A 146 11.72 -14.42 -6.48
CA LEU A 146 11.95 -12.98 -6.35
C LEU A 146 13.44 -12.64 -6.45
N SER A 147 14.33 -13.43 -5.84
CA SER A 147 15.77 -13.21 -5.97
C SER A 147 16.26 -13.41 -7.41
N VAL A 148 15.67 -14.33 -8.17
CA VAL A 148 15.97 -14.48 -9.61
C VAL A 148 15.35 -13.31 -10.41
N LEU A 149 14.14 -12.87 -10.06
CA LEU A 149 13.45 -11.76 -10.71
C LEU A 149 14.21 -10.44 -10.59
N SER A 150 14.90 -10.21 -9.45
CA SER A 150 15.71 -9.02 -9.20
C SER A 150 16.93 -8.88 -10.10
N LEU A 151 17.34 -9.96 -10.80
CA LEU A 151 18.43 -9.94 -11.78
C LEU A 151 18.04 -9.31 -13.12
N GLY A 152 16.77 -8.93 -13.25
CA GLY A 152 16.22 -8.34 -14.46
C GLY A 152 15.59 -9.36 -15.41
N ARG A 153 14.85 -8.85 -16.41
CA ARG A 153 14.00 -9.66 -17.30
C ARG A 153 14.79 -10.68 -18.12
N GLU A 154 15.89 -10.26 -18.73
CA GLU A 154 16.68 -11.13 -19.62
C GLU A 154 17.34 -12.26 -18.86
N THR A 155 18.03 -11.93 -17.75
CA THR A 155 18.72 -12.91 -16.91
C THR A 155 17.72 -13.90 -16.28
N ALA A 156 16.60 -13.41 -15.76
CA ALA A 156 15.57 -14.26 -15.17
C ALA A 156 14.98 -15.24 -16.20
N THR A 157 14.76 -14.78 -17.45
CA THR A 157 14.25 -15.65 -18.52
C THR A 157 15.27 -16.71 -18.93
N ASN A 158 16.54 -16.35 -19.02
CA ASN A 158 17.63 -17.29 -19.33
C ASN A 158 17.80 -18.36 -18.24
N LEU A 159 17.48 -18.02 -16.99
CA LEU A 159 17.44 -18.96 -15.86
C LEU A 159 16.14 -19.80 -15.80
N GLY A 160 15.29 -19.72 -16.85
CA GLY A 160 14.06 -20.51 -16.98
C GLY A 160 12.86 -19.94 -16.20
N LEU A 161 12.95 -18.74 -15.62
CA LEU A 161 11.83 -18.11 -14.94
C LEU A 161 10.88 -17.46 -15.95
N ASN A 162 9.60 -17.81 -15.89
CA ASN A 162 8.61 -17.06 -16.66
C ASN A 162 8.37 -15.69 -15.99
N HIS A 163 9.17 -14.68 -16.41
CA HIS A 163 9.18 -13.34 -15.83
C HIS A 163 7.77 -12.75 -15.75
N ARG A 164 6.98 -12.84 -16.84
CA ARG A 164 5.63 -12.25 -16.90
C ARG A 164 4.68 -12.88 -15.88
N ARG A 165 4.60 -14.21 -15.84
CA ARG A 165 3.69 -14.91 -14.89
C ARG A 165 4.10 -14.64 -13.45
N THR A 166 5.39 -14.69 -13.16
CA THR A 166 5.89 -14.43 -11.81
C THR A 166 5.60 -13.01 -11.36
N SER A 167 5.84 -12.01 -12.23
CA SER A 167 5.52 -10.61 -11.93
C SER A 167 4.03 -10.41 -11.67
N VAL A 168 3.15 -11.00 -12.49
CA VAL A 168 1.68 -10.90 -12.29
C VAL A 168 1.28 -11.48 -10.94
N VAL A 169 1.75 -12.68 -10.59
CA VAL A 169 1.42 -13.32 -9.31
C VAL A 169 1.90 -12.45 -8.13
N VAL A 170 3.13 -11.94 -8.19
CA VAL A 170 3.66 -11.07 -7.13
C VAL A 170 2.84 -9.78 -7.02
N LEU A 171 2.48 -9.15 -8.13
CA LEU A 171 1.65 -7.94 -8.12
C LEU A 171 0.25 -8.18 -7.56
N VAL A 172 -0.36 -9.34 -7.84
CA VAL A 172 -1.63 -9.75 -7.22
C VAL A 172 -1.50 -9.86 -5.71
N LEU A 173 -0.45 -10.54 -5.22
CA LEU A 173 -0.21 -10.70 -3.79
C LEU A 173 0.09 -9.35 -3.10
N VAL A 174 0.87 -8.49 -3.76
CA VAL A 174 1.12 -7.12 -3.29
C VAL A 174 -0.17 -6.33 -3.22
N SER A 175 -1.03 -6.42 -4.24
CA SER A 175 -2.32 -5.72 -4.27
C SER A 175 -3.23 -6.15 -3.11
N ILE A 176 -3.29 -7.45 -2.82
CA ILE A 176 -4.05 -7.97 -1.68
C ILE A 176 -3.53 -7.39 -0.36
N LEU A 177 -2.21 -7.43 -0.16
CA LEU A 177 -1.59 -6.90 1.06
C LEU A 177 -1.81 -5.39 1.21
N MET A 178 -1.62 -4.63 0.14
CA MET A 178 -1.80 -3.17 0.16
C MET A 178 -3.26 -2.78 0.37
N ALA A 179 -4.19 -3.39 -0.38
CA ALA A 179 -5.60 -3.11 -0.25
C ALA A 179 -6.10 -3.43 1.18
N THR A 180 -5.71 -4.59 1.72
CA THR A 180 -6.11 -4.99 3.09
C THR A 180 -5.52 -4.06 4.14
N SER A 181 -4.24 -3.72 4.04
CA SER A 181 -3.58 -2.79 4.97
C SER A 181 -4.23 -1.41 4.92
N THR A 182 -4.41 -0.86 3.72
CA THR A 182 -5.00 0.48 3.54
C THR A 182 -6.47 0.51 3.98
N ALA A 183 -7.25 -0.54 3.70
CA ALA A 183 -8.64 -0.62 4.13
C ALA A 183 -8.80 -0.73 5.65
N LEU A 184 -7.84 -1.37 6.35
CA LEU A 184 -7.86 -1.52 7.81
C LEU A 184 -7.40 -0.28 8.55
N VAL A 185 -6.26 0.26 8.15
CA VAL A 185 -5.48 1.24 8.93
C VAL A 185 -5.52 2.62 8.29
N GLY A 186 -5.90 2.71 7.03
CA GLY A 186 -5.76 3.91 6.21
C GLY A 186 -4.40 3.98 5.50
N PRO A 187 -4.21 5.01 4.67
CA PRO A 187 -2.98 5.17 3.91
C PRO A 187 -1.78 5.51 4.81
N MET A 188 -0.64 4.88 4.54
CA MET A 188 0.66 5.14 5.18
C MET A 188 1.75 5.17 4.09
N THR A 189 1.80 6.27 3.32
CA THR A 189 2.59 6.41 2.10
C THR A 189 4.07 6.10 2.30
N PHE A 190 4.68 6.76 3.27
CA PHE A 190 6.13 6.68 3.50
C PHE A 190 6.57 5.47 4.32
N LEU A 191 5.69 4.83 5.09
CA LEU A 191 6.05 3.66 5.89
C LEU A 191 6.66 2.55 5.02
N GLY A 192 6.00 2.24 3.90
CA GLY A 192 6.48 1.20 2.98
C GLY A 192 7.84 1.52 2.38
N PHE A 193 8.06 2.77 1.98
CA PHE A 193 9.34 3.25 1.47
C PHE A 193 10.45 3.15 2.53
N LEU A 194 10.21 3.70 3.70
CA LEU A 194 11.18 3.74 4.79
C LEU A 194 11.60 2.33 5.23
N VAL A 195 10.62 1.44 5.42
CA VAL A 195 10.87 0.04 5.75
C VAL A 195 11.67 -0.66 4.67
N ALA A 196 11.33 -0.47 3.39
CA ALA A 196 12.03 -1.14 2.30
C ALA A 196 13.48 -0.63 2.17
N THR A 197 13.68 0.69 2.20
CA THR A 197 15.00 1.32 2.08
C THR A 197 15.92 0.87 3.21
N LEU A 198 15.46 0.95 4.46
CA LEU A 198 16.23 0.49 5.61
C LEU A 198 16.49 -1.02 5.56
N SER A 199 15.53 -1.82 5.07
CA SER A 199 15.73 -3.27 4.93
C SER A 199 16.85 -3.59 3.95
N TYR A 200 16.96 -2.86 2.85
CA TYR A 200 18.07 -3.03 1.90
C TYR A 200 19.40 -2.54 2.47
N GLN A 201 19.40 -1.48 3.27
CA GLN A 201 20.62 -0.93 3.87
C GLN A 201 21.16 -1.83 4.98
N PHE A 202 20.29 -2.40 5.83
CA PHE A 202 20.70 -3.27 6.94
C PHE A 202 20.86 -4.73 6.56
N SER A 203 20.40 -5.13 5.37
CA SER A 203 20.60 -6.50 4.89
C SER A 203 21.79 -6.53 3.94
N ASP A 204 22.94 -7.01 4.40
CA ASP A 204 24.14 -7.21 3.55
C ASP A 204 23.98 -8.36 2.53
N THR A 205 22.75 -8.60 2.09
CA THR A 205 22.43 -9.72 1.19
C THR A 205 21.33 -9.34 0.20
N HIS A 206 21.34 -10.01 -0.95
CA HIS A 206 20.27 -9.90 -1.95
C HIS A 206 19.21 -11.02 -1.81
N ASP A 207 19.32 -11.89 -0.80
CA ASP A 207 18.34 -12.95 -0.56
C ASP A 207 17.07 -12.37 0.09
N HIS A 208 15.96 -12.46 -0.63
CA HIS A 208 14.65 -11.95 -0.19
C HIS A 208 14.15 -12.59 1.12
N ARG A 209 14.69 -13.73 1.55
CA ARG A 209 14.33 -14.34 2.84
C ARG A 209 14.77 -13.45 4.00
N PHE A 210 15.99 -12.96 3.95
CA PHE A 210 16.52 -12.07 4.98
C PHE A 210 15.95 -10.67 4.86
N ILE A 211 15.79 -10.16 3.63
CA ILE A 211 15.20 -8.83 3.38
C ILE A 211 13.74 -8.78 3.89
N PHE A 212 12.95 -9.83 3.68
CA PHE A 212 11.56 -9.87 4.18
C PHE A 212 11.51 -9.95 5.71
N ALA A 213 12.36 -10.76 6.35
CA ALA A 213 12.46 -10.83 7.80
C ALA A 213 12.86 -9.47 8.40
N MET A 214 13.87 -8.82 7.80
CA MET A 214 14.30 -7.48 8.19
C MET A 214 13.20 -6.45 8.01
N ALA A 215 12.46 -6.50 6.88
CA ALA A 215 11.35 -5.58 6.62
C ALA A 215 10.21 -5.72 7.65
N VAL A 216 9.91 -6.94 8.09
CA VAL A 216 8.91 -7.15 9.14
C VAL A 216 9.40 -6.59 10.47
N ALA A 217 10.64 -6.89 10.85
CA ALA A 217 11.22 -6.38 12.10
C ALA A 217 11.29 -4.85 12.14
N LEU A 218 11.77 -4.22 11.06
CA LEU A 218 11.82 -2.76 10.93
C LEU A 218 10.42 -2.13 10.89
N GLY A 219 9.47 -2.75 10.21
CA GLY A 219 8.09 -2.27 10.18
C GLY A 219 7.48 -2.23 11.57
N ILE A 220 7.67 -3.28 12.38
CA ILE A 220 7.23 -3.31 13.79
C ILE A 220 7.95 -2.26 14.60
N ALA A 221 9.28 -2.14 14.47
CA ALA A 221 10.08 -1.18 15.22
C ALA A 221 9.67 0.27 14.92
N ILE A 222 9.52 0.63 13.63
CA ILE A 222 9.12 1.98 13.20
C ILE A 222 7.72 2.32 13.70
N LEU A 223 6.75 1.42 13.52
CA LEU A 223 5.39 1.64 14.00
C LEU A 223 5.34 1.78 15.52
N SER A 224 6.02 0.88 16.26
CA SER A 224 6.05 0.93 17.73
C SER A 224 6.70 2.21 18.23
N SER A 225 7.80 2.65 17.59
CA SER A 225 8.48 3.90 17.92
C SER A 225 7.60 5.12 17.64
N ALA A 226 6.92 5.15 16.49
CA ALA A 226 6.03 6.25 16.14
C ALA A 226 4.83 6.34 17.12
N TYR A 227 4.26 5.21 17.51
CA TYR A 227 3.21 5.17 18.55
C TYR A 227 3.72 5.58 19.92
N PHE A 228 4.93 5.16 20.29
CA PHE A 228 5.56 5.58 21.54
C PHE A 228 5.75 7.10 21.58
N VAL A 229 6.30 7.69 20.54
CA VAL A 229 6.48 9.14 20.40
C VAL A 229 5.13 9.86 20.46
N MET A 230 4.12 9.38 19.74
CA MET A 230 2.79 9.98 19.77
C MET A 230 2.18 9.98 21.17
N ASN A 231 2.29 8.87 21.89
CA ASN A 231 1.67 8.75 23.20
C ASN A 231 2.39 9.51 24.31
N HIS A 232 3.73 9.57 24.28
CA HIS A 232 4.52 10.14 25.37
C HIS A 232 4.95 11.60 25.13
N ILE A 233 5.10 12.01 23.87
CA ILE A 233 5.53 13.36 23.54
C ILE A 233 4.34 14.24 23.13
N PHE A 234 3.42 13.70 22.33
CA PHE A 234 2.27 14.45 21.81
C PHE A 234 0.95 14.19 22.58
N ASN A 235 1.00 13.49 23.72
CA ASN A 235 -0.17 13.20 24.57
C ASN A 235 -1.39 12.69 23.78
N THR A 236 -1.19 11.79 22.84
CA THR A 236 -2.22 11.23 21.93
C THR A 236 -2.91 12.24 21.00
N GLN A 237 -2.47 13.48 20.98
CA GLN A 237 -2.98 14.51 20.08
C GLN A 237 -2.21 14.48 18.76
N GLY A 238 -2.49 13.50 17.92
CA GLY A 238 -1.80 13.41 16.64
C GLY A 238 -2.16 12.15 15.86
N VAL A 239 -1.69 12.12 14.64
CA VAL A 239 -1.85 10.97 13.75
C VAL A 239 -0.49 10.35 13.49
N VAL A 240 -0.37 9.06 13.73
CA VAL A 240 0.90 8.32 13.57
C VAL A 240 1.46 8.42 12.16
N SER A 241 0.59 8.45 11.14
CA SER A 241 1.04 8.61 9.75
C SER A 241 1.81 9.90 9.52
N ILE A 242 1.45 11.01 10.18
CA ILE A 242 2.16 12.30 10.05
C ILE A 242 3.59 12.20 10.58
N ILE A 243 3.79 11.52 11.72
CA ILE A 243 5.13 11.30 12.28
C ILE A 243 5.98 10.47 11.32
N ILE A 244 5.40 9.39 10.78
CA ILE A 244 6.08 8.50 9.83
C ILE A 244 6.38 9.24 8.53
N GLU A 245 5.46 10.05 8.03
CA GLU A 245 5.64 10.84 6.81
C GLU A 245 6.73 11.90 6.97
N PHE A 246 6.77 12.58 8.11
CA PHE A 246 7.82 13.55 8.40
C PHE A 246 9.20 12.90 8.46
N VAL A 247 9.34 11.81 9.24
CA VAL A 247 10.61 11.07 9.35
C VAL A 247 10.98 10.43 8.02
N GLY A 248 10.01 9.81 7.33
CA GLY A 248 10.23 9.18 6.03
C GLY A 248 10.60 10.19 4.93
N GLY A 249 9.97 11.37 4.93
CA GLY A 249 10.29 12.45 4.02
C GLY A 249 11.71 12.99 4.24
N LEU A 250 12.12 13.19 5.49
CA LEU A 250 13.49 13.58 5.83
C LEU A 250 14.50 12.50 5.41
N ALA A 251 14.23 11.25 5.68
CA ALA A 251 15.08 10.13 5.26
C ALA A 251 15.24 10.09 3.73
N PHE A 252 14.16 10.36 2.98
CA PHE A 252 14.20 10.41 1.52
C PHE A 252 15.08 11.52 0.96
N ILE A 253 15.16 12.67 1.65
CA ILE A 253 16.01 13.80 1.22
C ILE A 253 17.50 13.51 1.45
N VAL A 254 17.81 12.70 2.47
CA VAL A 254 19.21 12.41 2.88
C VAL A 254 19.79 11.20 2.13
N THR A 255 18.94 10.33 1.56
CA THR A 255 19.36 9.14 0.78
C THR A 255 19.44 9.45 -0.70
#